data_dc1dbf10244e164c8566837ed106d557
#
_entry.id   dc1dbf10244e164c8566837ed106d557
#
_cell.length_a   1.000
_cell.length_b   1.000
_cell.length_c   1.000
_cell.angle_alpha   90.00
_cell.angle_beta   90.00
_cell.angle_gamma   90.00
#
_symmetry.space_group_name_H-M   'P 1'
#
loop_
_entity.id
_entity.type
_entity.pdbx_description
1 polymer ?
#
loop_
_entity_poly.entity_id
_entity_poly.type
_entity_poly.pdbx_seq_one_letter_code
_entity_poly.pdbx_strand_id
1 'polypeptide(L)'
;MMNENVLAKLKILAESAKYDVSCSSSGTVRSNKPGTLGNTVGGWGICHSFAEDGRCISLLKIMLTNYCIYDCAYCVNRRSNDLPRATFSVSELVELTMEFYRRNYIEGLFLSSGVVRNPDYTMERLVRVAKDLRQVYRFNGYIHLKSIPGASRELVNEAGLYADRLSVNVEIPKEENLKLLAPEKDHKSVFAPMKYIQQGVLESKEERQKFRHAPRFAPAGQSTQVIVGATSESDKDLSLIHI
;
A
#
# COMPACT_ATOMS: atom_id res chain seq x y z
N MET A 1 -6.79 25.84 -2.49
CA MET A 1 -7.80 25.11 -1.68
C MET A 1 -8.05 23.77 -2.33
N MET A 2 -8.06 22.67 -1.57
CA MET A 2 -8.42 21.34 -2.13
C MET A 2 -9.87 21.39 -2.59
N ASN A 3 -10.13 20.77 -3.76
CA ASN A 3 -11.48 20.62 -4.31
C ASN A 3 -12.33 19.76 -3.35
N GLU A 4 -13.59 20.15 -3.08
CA GLU A 4 -14.52 19.42 -2.21
C GLU A 4 -14.68 17.95 -2.60
N ASN A 5 -14.64 17.66 -3.90
CA ASN A 5 -14.68 16.28 -4.41
C ASN A 5 -13.45 15.48 -3.97
N VAL A 6 -12.25 16.06 -3.98
CA VAL A 6 -11.00 15.39 -3.50
C VAL A 6 -11.09 15.13 -2.00
N LEU A 7 -11.66 16.03 -1.22
CA LEU A 7 -11.89 15.85 0.20
C LEU A 7 -12.88 14.71 0.52
N ALA A 8 -13.97 14.62 -0.24
CA ALA A 8 -14.92 13.52 -0.11
C ALA A 8 -14.26 12.16 -0.42
N LYS A 9 -13.50 12.08 -1.51
CA LYS A 9 -12.72 10.89 -1.86
C LYS A 9 -11.69 10.55 -0.77
N LEU A 10 -10.99 11.54 -0.22
CA LEU A 10 -9.99 11.35 0.83
C LEU A 10 -10.61 10.64 2.05
N LYS A 11 -11.77 11.09 2.52
CA LYS A 11 -12.47 10.47 3.66
C LYS A 11 -12.75 8.98 3.40
N ILE A 12 -13.33 8.65 2.24
CA ILE A 12 -13.67 7.28 1.88
C ILE A 12 -12.42 6.40 1.74
N LEU A 13 -11.42 6.87 1.03
CA LEU A 13 -10.26 6.05 0.66
C LEU A 13 -9.22 5.94 1.77
N ALA A 14 -9.13 6.92 2.65
CA ALA A 14 -8.34 6.83 3.87
C ALA A 14 -8.99 5.89 4.89
N GLU A 15 -10.32 5.98 5.07
CA GLU A 15 -11.08 5.05 5.91
C GLU A 15 -10.93 3.60 5.42
N SER A 16 -11.01 3.38 4.11
CA SER A 16 -10.82 2.06 3.50
C SER A 16 -9.41 1.51 3.70
N ALA A 17 -8.40 2.38 3.76
CA ALA A 17 -7.01 1.98 3.93
C ALA A 17 -6.64 1.59 5.37
N LYS A 18 -7.44 1.92 6.39
CA LYS A 18 -7.12 1.65 7.80
C LYS A 18 -6.91 0.17 8.11
N TYR A 19 -7.53 -0.71 7.35
CA TYR A 19 -7.44 -2.16 7.50
C TYR A 19 -6.15 -2.76 6.92
N ASP A 20 -5.38 -2.01 6.13
CA ASP A 20 -4.04 -2.40 5.73
C ASP A 20 -3.09 -2.21 6.93
N VAL A 21 -2.51 -3.30 7.44
CA VAL A 21 -1.61 -3.22 8.59
C VAL A 21 -0.24 -2.73 8.12
N SER A 22 0.03 -1.46 8.33
CA SER A 22 1.37 -0.90 8.12
C SER A 22 1.91 -0.19 9.37
N CYS A 23 1.02 0.08 10.33
CA CYS A 23 1.36 0.80 11.56
C CYS A 23 0.20 0.76 12.55
N SER A 24 0.51 0.90 13.83
CA SER A 24 -0.48 1.07 14.88
C SER A 24 -1.10 2.47 14.80
N SER A 25 -2.42 2.54 14.61
CA SER A 25 -3.14 3.80 14.84
C SER A 25 -3.39 3.98 16.33
N SER A 26 -3.27 5.18 16.86
CA SER A 26 -3.44 5.48 18.30
C SER A 26 -4.86 5.28 18.82
N GLY A 27 -5.85 5.12 17.95
CA GLY A 27 -7.26 4.96 18.32
C GLY A 27 -7.89 6.14 19.06
N THR A 28 -7.17 7.25 19.23
CA THR A 28 -7.63 8.41 19.98
C THR A 28 -8.42 9.35 19.06
N VAL A 29 -9.62 9.72 19.49
CA VAL A 29 -10.47 10.67 18.76
C VAL A 29 -10.68 11.91 19.62
N ARG A 30 -10.12 13.06 19.22
CA ARG A 30 -10.36 14.37 19.82
C ARG A 30 -10.70 15.37 18.73
N SER A 31 -11.85 16.01 18.84
CA SER A 31 -12.22 17.12 17.95
C SER A 31 -11.83 18.46 18.57
N ASN A 32 -11.44 19.40 17.72
CA ASN A 32 -11.16 20.77 18.15
C ASN A 32 -12.42 21.41 18.74
N LYS A 33 -12.25 22.09 19.88
CA LYS A 33 -13.30 22.83 20.56
C LYS A 33 -12.91 24.31 20.60
N PRO A 34 -13.87 25.25 20.71
CA PRO A 34 -13.55 26.65 20.88
C PRO A 34 -12.56 26.88 22.04
N GLY A 35 -11.47 27.59 21.76
CA GLY A 35 -10.41 27.86 22.73
C GLY A 35 -9.34 26.73 22.87
N THR A 36 -9.40 25.66 22.04
CA THR A 36 -8.37 24.61 22.00
C THR A 36 -7.66 24.57 20.66
N LEU A 37 -6.44 24.08 20.65
CA LEU A 37 -5.64 23.86 19.44
C LEU A 37 -5.47 22.36 19.19
N GLY A 38 -5.49 21.99 17.91
CA GLY A 38 -5.25 20.62 17.46
C GLY A 38 -6.50 19.76 17.37
N ASN A 39 -6.36 18.69 16.59
CA ASN A 39 -7.44 17.78 16.26
C ASN A 39 -6.83 16.39 16.04
N THR A 40 -7.33 15.38 16.76
CA THR A 40 -6.92 13.98 16.56
C THR A 40 -8.00 13.15 15.87
N VAL A 41 -9.03 13.81 15.33
CA VAL A 41 -10.09 13.11 14.60
C VAL A 41 -9.44 12.42 13.39
N GLY A 42 -9.29 11.11 13.51
CA GLY A 42 -8.83 10.25 12.43
C GLY A 42 -9.74 10.39 11.20
N GLY A 43 -9.24 10.05 10.06
CA GLY A 43 -9.96 10.14 8.80
C GLY A 43 -9.16 10.83 7.70
N TRP A 44 -7.99 11.33 8.02
CA TRP A 44 -7.11 11.99 7.05
C TRP A 44 -6.04 11.05 6.49
N GLY A 45 -6.06 9.76 6.86
CA GLY A 45 -5.16 8.74 6.33
C GLY A 45 -3.70 8.89 6.76
N ILE A 46 -3.40 9.72 7.75
CA ILE A 46 -2.03 9.85 8.26
C ILE A 46 -1.79 8.74 9.28
N CYS A 47 -0.79 7.93 9.01
CA CYS A 47 -0.32 6.90 9.91
C CYS A 47 1.16 7.12 10.29
N HIS A 48 1.57 6.51 11.37
CA HIS A 48 2.93 6.62 11.89
C HIS A 48 3.61 5.26 11.78
N SER A 49 4.82 5.24 11.23
CA SER A 49 5.69 4.08 11.16
C SER A 49 7.01 4.41 11.84
N PHE A 50 7.58 3.45 12.56
CA PHE A 50 8.87 3.65 13.22
C PHE A 50 9.99 3.11 12.33
N ALA A 51 11.04 3.92 12.16
CA ALA A 51 12.28 3.51 11.53
C ALA A 51 13.15 2.73 12.55
N GLU A 52 14.16 2.01 12.06
CA GLU A 52 15.08 1.24 12.91
C GLU A 52 15.86 2.14 13.91
N ASP A 53 16.06 3.40 13.58
CA ASP A 53 16.69 4.41 14.44
C ASP A 53 15.73 5.04 15.47
N GLY A 54 14.49 4.51 15.60
CA GLY A 54 13.47 4.97 16.55
C GLY A 54 12.71 6.22 16.11
N ARG A 55 12.99 6.80 14.95
CA ARG A 55 12.22 7.94 14.44
C ARG A 55 10.82 7.52 14.01
N CYS A 56 9.86 8.35 14.32
CA CYS A 56 8.49 8.22 13.81
C CYS A 56 8.38 8.89 12.44
N ILE A 57 7.95 8.13 11.44
CA ILE A 57 7.72 8.61 10.08
C ILE A 57 6.22 8.70 9.86
N SER A 58 5.73 9.88 9.49
CA SER A 58 4.33 10.11 9.16
C SER A 58 4.06 9.80 7.68
N LEU A 59 3.11 8.93 7.40
CA LEU A 59 2.77 8.49 6.05
C LEU A 59 1.31 8.84 5.72
N LEU A 60 1.07 9.35 4.52
CA LEU A 60 -0.27 9.33 3.95
C LEU A 60 -0.59 7.88 3.55
N LYS A 61 -1.48 7.24 4.31
CA LYS A 61 -1.94 5.89 4.04
C LYS A 61 -3.29 5.95 3.37
N ILE A 62 -3.34 5.57 2.10
CA ILE A 62 -4.53 5.77 1.28
C ILE A 62 -4.66 4.70 0.20
N MET A 63 -5.89 4.47 -0.23
CA MET A 63 -6.17 3.65 -1.42
C MET A 63 -6.33 4.53 -2.66
N LEU A 64 -5.83 4.06 -3.81
CA LEU A 64 -6.13 4.65 -5.11
C LEU A 64 -7.63 4.51 -5.43
N THR A 65 -8.19 3.34 -5.12
CA THR A 65 -9.62 3.05 -5.23
C THR A 65 -10.02 1.95 -4.25
N ASN A 66 -11.23 2.01 -3.74
CA ASN A 66 -11.84 0.91 -2.97
C ASN A 66 -12.88 0.11 -3.79
N TYR A 67 -13.04 0.40 -5.10
CA TYR A 67 -13.68 -0.54 -6.01
C TYR A 67 -12.79 -1.77 -6.17
N CYS A 68 -13.38 -2.95 -6.15
CA CYS A 68 -12.66 -4.21 -6.34
C CYS A 68 -13.51 -5.19 -7.15
N ILE A 69 -12.85 -5.95 -8.03
CA ILE A 69 -13.48 -7.03 -8.78
C ILE A 69 -13.57 -8.32 -7.96
N TYR A 70 -12.79 -8.43 -6.87
CA TYR A 70 -12.74 -9.61 -6.00
C TYR A 70 -13.74 -9.53 -4.85
N ASP A 71 -14.14 -10.71 -4.35
CA ASP A 71 -15.07 -10.84 -3.23
C ASP A 71 -14.48 -11.60 -2.04
N CYS A 72 -13.24 -11.23 -1.66
CA CYS A 72 -12.54 -11.86 -0.54
C CYS A 72 -13.31 -11.67 0.77
N ALA A 73 -13.71 -12.76 1.44
CA ALA A 73 -14.55 -12.74 2.63
C ALA A 73 -13.97 -11.90 3.79
N TYR A 74 -12.65 -11.84 3.91
CA TYR A 74 -11.94 -11.07 4.94
C TYR A 74 -11.79 -9.58 4.60
N CYS A 75 -12.16 -9.14 3.40
CA CYS A 75 -11.90 -7.77 2.97
C CYS A 75 -13.14 -6.88 3.11
N VAL A 76 -13.00 -5.76 3.83
CA VAL A 76 -14.08 -4.77 3.95
C VAL A 76 -14.47 -4.18 2.60
N ASN A 77 -13.50 -4.05 1.68
CA ASN A 77 -13.70 -3.48 0.35
C ASN A 77 -14.11 -4.52 -0.72
N ARG A 78 -14.51 -5.73 -0.31
CA ARG A 78 -14.99 -6.77 -1.23
C ARG A 78 -16.18 -6.27 -2.07
N ARG A 79 -16.32 -6.84 -3.26
CA ARG A 79 -17.31 -6.39 -4.25
C ARG A 79 -18.74 -6.38 -3.70
N SER A 80 -19.12 -7.40 -2.91
CA SER A 80 -20.48 -7.57 -2.38
C SER A 80 -20.85 -6.66 -1.21
N ASN A 81 -19.87 -5.97 -0.58
CA ASN A 81 -20.18 -5.06 0.52
C ASN A 81 -20.76 -3.75 -0.02
N ASP A 82 -21.90 -3.35 0.57
CA ASP A 82 -22.50 -2.05 0.32
C ASP A 82 -21.83 -0.98 1.20
N LEU A 83 -20.92 -0.24 0.60
CA LEU A 83 -20.19 0.84 1.24
C LEU A 83 -19.88 1.95 0.23
N PRO A 84 -19.66 3.19 0.70
CA PRO A 84 -19.26 4.27 -0.18
C PRO A 84 -17.98 3.94 -0.97
N ARG A 85 -18.04 4.12 -2.29
CA ARG A 85 -16.93 3.84 -3.19
C ARG A 85 -16.40 5.10 -3.81
N ALA A 86 -15.07 5.16 -3.95
CA ALA A 86 -14.40 6.27 -4.60
C ALA A 86 -13.17 5.80 -5.39
N THR A 87 -12.71 6.65 -6.29
CA THR A 87 -11.47 6.45 -7.07
C THR A 87 -10.80 7.80 -7.27
N PHE A 88 -9.53 7.87 -6.95
CA PHE A 88 -8.67 8.97 -7.39
C PHE A 88 -8.21 8.77 -8.83
N SER A 89 -8.07 9.86 -9.57
CA SER A 89 -7.18 9.88 -10.71
C SER A 89 -5.71 9.88 -10.23
N VAL A 90 -4.79 9.54 -11.12
CA VAL A 90 -3.35 9.60 -10.79
C VAL A 90 -2.96 11.02 -10.40
N SER A 91 -3.41 12.04 -11.16
CA SER A 91 -3.11 13.44 -10.87
C SER A 91 -3.66 13.92 -9.53
N GLU A 92 -4.92 13.60 -9.21
CA GLU A 92 -5.51 13.95 -7.91
C GLU A 92 -4.70 13.41 -6.73
N LEU A 93 -4.25 12.14 -6.84
CA LEU A 93 -3.50 11.51 -5.75
C LEU A 93 -2.08 12.05 -5.63
N VAL A 94 -1.42 12.32 -6.76
CA VAL A 94 -0.09 12.95 -6.79
C VAL A 94 -0.16 14.36 -6.18
N GLU A 95 -1.10 15.18 -6.60
CA GLU A 95 -1.29 16.53 -6.07
C GLU A 95 -1.61 16.50 -4.57
N LEU A 96 -2.52 15.63 -4.13
CA LEU A 96 -2.86 15.44 -2.72
C LEU A 96 -1.63 15.08 -1.88
N THR A 97 -0.81 14.15 -2.36
CA THR A 97 0.42 13.72 -1.68
C THR A 97 1.39 14.89 -1.56
N MET A 98 1.58 15.64 -2.64
CA MET A 98 2.49 16.81 -2.64
C MET A 98 1.99 17.95 -1.75
N GLU A 99 0.69 18.21 -1.69
CA GLU A 99 0.09 19.21 -0.81
C GLU A 99 0.31 18.86 0.67
N PHE A 100 0.14 17.58 1.04
CA PHE A 100 0.38 17.12 2.41
C PHE A 100 1.87 17.18 2.77
N TYR A 101 2.74 16.81 1.83
CA TYR A 101 4.19 16.86 2.03
C TYR A 101 4.70 18.30 2.19
N ARG A 102 4.29 19.24 1.33
CA ARG A 102 4.69 20.64 1.41
C ARG A 102 4.26 21.34 2.70
N ARG A 103 3.19 20.84 3.32
CA ARG A 103 2.68 21.34 4.61
C ARG A 103 3.28 20.61 5.80
N ASN A 104 4.26 19.75 5.59
CA ASN A 104 4.89 18.93 6.63
C ASN A 104 3.92 18.04 7.41
N TYR A 105 2.81 17.61 6.80
CA TYR A 105 1.87 16.67 7.43
C TYR A 105 2.37 15.23 7.32
N ILE A 106 3.13 14.93 6.27
CA ILE A 106 3.65 13.59 5.95
C ILE A 106 5.11 13.66 5.48
N GLU A 107 5.82 12.58 5.69
CA GLU A 107 7.16 12.32 5.17
C GLU A 107 7.15 11.31 4.02
N GLY A 108 6.01 10.63 3.79
CA GLY A 108 5.89 9.63 2.75
C GLY A 108 4.46 9.24 2.42
N LEU A 109 4.36 8.32 1.47
CA LEU A 109 3.11 7.75 0.97
C LEU A 109 3.10 6.23 1.18
N PHE A 110 2.03 5.70 1.75
CA PHE A 110 1.67 4.29 1.67
C PHE A 110 0.44 4.16 0.77
N LEU A 111 0.62 3.52 -0.37
CA LEU A 111 -0.41 3.41 -1.40
C LEU A 111 -0.83 1.97 -1.63
N SER A 112 -2.11 1.71 -1.46
CA SER A 112 -2.78 0.46 -1.81
C SER A 112 -3.93 0.69 -2.79
N SER A 113 -4.59 -0.38 -3.21
CA SER A 113 -5.75 -0.29 -4.10
C SER A 113 -6.62 -1.54 -4.01
N GLY A 114 -7.93 -1.38 -4.19
CA GLY A 114 -8.75 -2.45 -4.73
C GLY A 114 -8.37 -2.72 -6.18
N VAL A 115 -8.73 -3.89 -6.69
CA VAL A 115 -8.40 -4.29 -8.07
C VAL A 115 -9.56 -3.96 -9.00
N VAL A 116 -9.32 -3.11 -10.00
CA VAL A 116 -10.32 -2.74 -11.02
C VAL A 116 -9.90 -3.27 -12.39
N ARG A 117 -10.84 -3.77 -13.17
CA ARG A 117 -10.66 -4.41 -14.47
C ARG A 117 -9.80 -5.68 -14.40
N ASN A 118 -8.49 -5.53 -14.17
CA ASN A 118 -7.54 -6.62 -14.00
C ASN A 118 -6.33 -6.16 -13.16
N PRO A 119 -5.47 -7.09 -12.71
CA PRO A 119 -4.29 -6.76 -11.91
C PRO A 119 -3.34 -5.76 -12.58
N ASP A 120 -3.01 -5.94 -13.85
CA ASP A 120 -2.06 -5.10 -14.57
C ASP A 120 -2.56 -3.67 -14.74
N TYR A 121 -3.82 -3.48 -15.14
CA TYR A 121 -4.42 -2.15 -15.23
C TYR A 121 -4.35 -1.39 -13.90
N THR A 122 -4.58 -2.09 -12.80
CA THR A 122 -4.53 -1.47 -11.47
C THR A 122 -3.08 -1.17 -11.07
N MET A 123 -2.17 -2.13 -11.30
CA MET A 123 -0.74 -1.96 -10.98
C MET A 123 -0.09 -0.83 -11.78
N GLU A 124 -0.41 -0.71 -13.06
CA GLU A 124 0.06 0.39 -13.92
C GLU A 124 -0.28 1.75 -13.33
N ARG A 125 -1.49 1.93 -12.81
CA ARG A 125 -1.91 3.18 -12.17
C ARG A 125 -1.14 3.48 -10.88
N LEU A 126 -0.86 2.45 -10.07
CA LEU A 126 -0.04 2.59 -8.86
C LEU A 126 1.40 2.98 -9.21
N VAL A 127 1.97 2.30 -10.20
CA VAL A 127 3.31 2.64 -10.75
C VAL A 127 3.34 4.07 -11.25
N ARG A 128 2.32 4.49 -12.00
CA ARG A 128 2.23 5.84 -12.54
C ARG A 128 2.23 6.91 -11.45
N VAL A 129 1.51 6.69 -10.34
CA VAL A 129 1.56 7.61 -9.18
C VAL A 129 2.99 7.75 -8.65
N ALA A 130 3.68 6.62 -8.39
CA ALA A 130 5.03 6.65 -7.86
C ALA A 130 6.03 7.30 -8.84
N LYS A 131 5.91 6.98 -10.12
CA LYS A 131 6.72 7.54 -11.20
C LYS A 131 6.55 9.06 -11.31
N ASP A 132 5.31 9.54 -11.37
CA ASP A 132 5.02 10.97 -11.47
C ASP A 132 5.52 11.72 -10.22
N LEU A 133 5.35 11.16 -9.02
CA LEU A 133 5.94 11.71 -7.79
C LEU A 133 7.46 11.84 -7.91
N ARG A 134 8.17 10.80 -8.35
CA ARG A 134 9.63 10.80 -8.45
C ARG A 134 10.15 11.68 -9.59
N GLN A 135 9.60 11.53 -10.78
CA GLN A 135 10.16 12.13 -11.99
C GLN A 135 9.65 13.55 -12.25
N VAL A 136 8.36 13.80 -12.06
CA VAL A 136 7.74 15.09 -12.33
C VAL A 136 7.88 16.03 -11.14
N TYR A 137 7.51 15.56 -9.95
CA TYR A 137 7.49 16.39 -8.74
C TYR A 137 8.80 16.32 -7.93
N ARG A 138 9.73 15.44 -8.30
CA ARG A 138 11.01 15.21 -7.60
C ARG A 138 10.81 14.93 -6.11
N PHE A 139 9.73 14.24 -5.79
CA PHE A 139 9.39 13.84 -4.43
C PHE A 139 10.46 12.90 -3.89
N ASN A 140 11.11 13.28 -2.81
CA ASN A 140 12.18 12.51 -2.15
C ASN A 140 11.72 11.87 -0.83
N GLY A 141 10.41 11.91 -0.52
CA GLY A 141 9.85 11.22 0.63
C GLY A 141 9.72 9.71 0.41
N TYR A 142 9.44 8.99 1.48
CA TYR A 142 9.27 7.54 1.44
C TYR A 142 8.03 7.12 0.64
N ILE A 143 8.16 6.09 -0.21
CA ILE A 143 7.04 5.50 -0.95
C ILE A 143 6.98 4.01 -0.69
N HIS A 144 5.87 3.56 -0.12
CA HIS A 144 5.51 2.16 0.00
C HIS A 144 4.33 1.86 -0.92
N LEU A 145 4.54 0.99 -1.91
CA LEU A 145 3.46 0.50 -2.77
C LEU A 145 3.06 -0.92 -2.39
N LYS A 146 1.76 -1.13 -2.28
CA LYS A 146 1.20 -2.47 -2.18
C LYS A 146 0.99 -3.02 -3.59
N SER A 147 1.83 -3.96 -3.99
CA SER A 147 1.76 -4.61 -5.29
C SER A 147 0.49 -5.45 -5.41
N ILE A 148 -0.08 -5.48 -6.60
CA ILE A 148 -1.32 -6.19 -6.87
C ILE A 148 -0.99 -7.67 -7.14
N PRO A 149 -1.66 -8.62 -6.44
CA PRO A 149 -1.55 -10.04 -6.77
C PRO A 149 -1.92 -10.30 -8.24
N GLY A 150 -1.08 -11.06 -8.94
CA GLY A 150 -1.26 -11.36 -10.35
C GLY A 150 -0.75 -10.28 -11.31
N ALA A 151 -0.14 -9.21 -10.82
CA ALA A 151 0.52 -8.21 -11.68
C ALA A 151 1.73 -8.80 -12.41
N SER A 152 1.94 -8.35 -13.64
CA SER A 152 3.05 -8.77 -14.50
C SER A 152 4.41 -8.40 -13.92
N ARG A 153 5.43 -9.17 -14.32
CA ARG A 153 6.81 -8.96 -13.88
C ARG A 153 7.31 -7.55 -14.23
N GLU A 154 6.96 -7.10 -15.41
CA GLU A 154 7.36 -5.79 -15.95
C GLU A 154 6.88 -4.66 -15.05
N LEU A 155 5.61 -4.68 -14.66
CA LEU A 155 5.01 -3.67 -13.79
C LEU A 155 5.54 -3.73 -12.36
N VAL A 156 5.77 -4.94 -11.82
CA VAL A 156 6.39 -5.09 -10.50
C VAL A 156 7.84 -4.58 -10.50
N ASN A 157 8.58 -4.87 -11.56
CA ASN A 157 9.94 -4.36 -11.72
C ASN A 157 9.96 -2.84 -11.88
N GLU A 158 9.05 -2.26 -12.67
CA GLU A 158 8.95 -0.80 -12.79
C GLU A 158 8.60 -0.15 -11.43
N ALA A 159 7.68 -0.75 -10.68
CA ALA A 159 7.33 -0.27 -9.34
C ALA A 159 8.54 -0.20 -8.41
N GLY A 160 9.42 -1.22 -8.44
CA GLY A 160 10.61 -1.29 -7.59
C GLY A 160 11.63 -0.19 -7.85
N LEU A 161 11.63 0.41 -9.04
CA LEU A 161 12.50 1.54 -9.38
C LEU A 161 12.04 2.86 -8.73
N TYR A 162 10.76 2.99 -8.40
CA TYR A 162 10.19 4.22 -7.86
C TYR A 162 9.76 4.11 -6.39
N ALA A 163 9.49 2.92 -5.89
CA ALA A 163 9.13 2.68 -4.49
C ALA A 163 10.36 2.35 -3.63
N ASP A 164 10.33 2.79 -2.37
CA ASP A 164 11.32 2.38 -1.38
C ASP A 164 11.02 0.98 -0.85
N ARG A 165 9.74 0.64 -0.71
CA ARG A 165 9.29 -0.69 -0.31
C ARG A 165 8.12 -1.15 -1.17
N LEU A 166 8.13 -2.44 -1.48
CA LEU A 166 6.98 -3.13 -2.07
C LEU A 166 6.42 -4.15 -1.07
N SER A 167 5.11 -4.37 -1.10
CA SER A 167 4.47 -5.43 -0.33
C SER A 167 3.45 -6.19 -1.16
N VAL A 168 3.33 -7.48 -0.88
CA VAL A 168 2.29 -8.35 -1.43
C VAL A 168 1.73 -9.13 -0.26
N ASN A 169 0.44 -9.02 -0.02
CA ASN A 169 -0.16 -9.74 1.09
C ASN A 169 -0.43 -11.20 0.72
N VAL A 170 0.09 -12.13 1.51
CA VAL A 170 -0.24 -13.55 1.43
C VAL A 170 -1.64 -13.79 1.96
N GLU A 171 -2.03 -13.08 3.01
CA GLU A 171 -3.30 -13.15 3.74
C GLU A 171 -3.53 -14.51 4.39
N ILE A 172 -3.67 -15.57 3.61
CA ILE A 172 -3.97 -16.93 4.07
C ILE A 172 -2.85 -17.88 3.63
N PRO A 173 -2.17 -18.56 4.57
CA PRO A 173 -0.99 -19.41 4.31
C PRO A 173 -1.25 -20.62 3.43
N LYS A 174 -2.40 -21.28 3.59
CA LYS A 174 -2.77 -22.48 2.82
C LYS A 174 -3.64 -22.12 1.63
N GLU A 175 -3.31 -22.66 0.45
CA GLU A 175 -4.06 -22.37 -0.78
C GLU A 175 -5.51 -22.85 -0.70
N GLU A 176 -5.76 -23.99 -0.09
CA GLU A 176 -7.10 -24.53 0.12
C GLU A 176 -7.98 -23.56 0.93
N ASN A 177 -7.41 -22.97 1.99
CA ASN A 177 -8.08 -22.00 2.85
C ASN A 177 -8.22 -20.62 2.14
N LEU A 178 -7.22 -20.24 1.35
CA LEU A 178 -7.32 -19.05 0.51
C LEU A 178 -8.48 -19.18 -0.49
N LYS A 179 -8.66 -20.34 -1.12
CA LYS A 179 -9.75 -20.60 -2.04
C LYS A 179 -11.13 -20.52 -1.39
N LEU A 180 -11.26 -20.92 -0.12
CA LEU A 180 -12.51 -20.80 0.62
C LEU A 180 -12.89 -19.34 0.89
N LEU A 181 -11.91 -18.49 1.21
CA LEU A 181 -12.13 -17.10 1.61
C LEU A 181 -11.99 -16.10 0.46
N ALA A 182 -11.27 -16.44 -0.58
CA ALA A 182 -11.02 -15.59 -1.76
C ALA A 182 -10.90 -16.46 -3.03
N PRO A 183 -12.02 -17.00 -3.53
CA PRO A 183 -12.01 -17.99 -4.62
C PRO A 183 -11.41 -17.48 -5.93
N GLU A 184 -11.38 -16.16 -6.14
CA GLU A 184 -10.76 -15.55 -7.32
C GLU A 184 -9.24 -15.38 -7.21
N LYS A 185 -8.63 -15.71 -6.06
CA LYS A 185 -7.18 -15.64 -5.83
C LYS A 185 -6.56 -17.04 -5.78
N ASP A 186 -5.28 -17.11 -6.08
CA ASP A 186 -4.45 -18.28 -5.88
C ASP A 186 -3.05 -17.91 -5.38
N HIS A 187 -2.34 -18.86 -4.81
CA HIS A 187 -0.97 -18.64 -4.31
C HIS A 187 0.00 -18.24 -5.42
N LYS A 188 -0.21 -18.72 -6.65
CA LYS A 188 0.64 -18.36 -7.79
C LYS A 188 0.60 -16.85 -8.04
N SER A 189 -0.59 -16.26 -8.04
CA SER A 189 -0.77 -14.82 -8.26
C SER A 189 -0.18 -13.98 -7.12
N VAL A 190 -0.09 -14.52 -5.91
CA VAL A 190 0.50 -13.84 -4.75
C VAL A 190 2.01 -14.00 -4.71
N PHE A 191 2.51 -15.23 -4.85
CA PHE A 191 3.95 -15.50 -4.70
C PHE A 191 4.79 -15.12 -5.92
N ALA A 192 4.21 -15.06 -7.13
CA ALA A 192 4.96 -14.63 -8.31
C ALA A 192 5.48 -13.18 -8.18
N PRO A 193 4.66 -12.18 -7.86
CA PRO A 193 5.15 -10.83 -7.58
C PRO A 193 6.16 -10.76 -6.44
N MET A 194 5.99 -11.56 -5.37
CA MET A 194 6.97 -11.60 -4.27
C MET A 194 8.34 -12.07 -4.74
N LYS A 195 8.40 -13.11 -5.62
CA LYS A 195 9.64 -13.59 -6.23
C LYS A 195 10.29 -12.53 -7.12
N TYR A 196 9.49 -11.80 -7.90
CA TYR A 196 10.01 -10.71 -8.75
C TYR A 196 10.65 -9.61 -7.91
N ILE A 197 10.00 -9.22 -6.81
CA ILE A 197 10.53 -8.23 -5.88
C ILE A 197 11.83 -8.73 -5.24
N GLN A 198 11.87 -9.98 -4.76
CA GLN A 198 13.05 -10.58 -4.18
C GLN A 198 14.23 -10.57 -5.15
N GLN A 199 13.99 -11.02 -6.40
CA GLN A 199 15.02 -11.03 -7.44
C GLN A 199 15.53 -9.61 -7.73
N GLY A 200 14.64 -8.64 -7.94
CA GLY A 200 15.03 -7.25 -8.20
C GLY A 200 15.83 -6.63 -7.06
N VAL A 201 15.51 -6.94 -5.79
CA VAL A 201 16.28 -6.48 -4.63
C VAL A 201 17.69 -7.09 -4.62
N LEU A 202 17.82 -8.39 -4.91
CA LEU A 202 19.11 -9.08 -4.95
C LEU A 202 19.98 -8.56 -6.10
N GLU A 203 19.44 -8.52 -7.32
CA GLU A 203 20.10 -8.00 -8.51
C GLU A 203 20.59 -6.56 -8.29
N SER A 204 19.73 -5.68 -7.76
CA SER A 204 20.10 -4.30 -7.46
C SER A 204 21.23 -4.20 -6.42
N LYS A 205 21.24 -5.07 -5.41
CA LYS A 205 22.34 -5.11 -4.42
C LYS A 205 23.66 -5.51 -5.07
N GLU A 206 23.67 -6.54 -5.92
CA GLU A 206 24.85 -7.02 -6.63
C GLU A 206 25.38 -5.99 -7.63
N GLU A 207 24.49 -5.39 -8.42
CA GLU A 207 24.86 -4.35 -9.38
C GLU A 207 25.48 -3.14 -8.70
N ARG A 208 24.95 -2.72 -7.55
CA ARG A 208 25.45 -1.60 -6.79
C ARG A 208 26.80 -1.86 -6.11
N GLN A 209 27.15 -3.11 -5.89
CA GLN A 209 28.53 -3.46 -5.50
C GLN A 209 29.52 -3.23 -6.64
N LYS A 210 29.10 -3.46 -7.88
CA LYS A 210 29.93 -3.30 -9.08
C LYS A 210 29.91 -1.88 -9.63
N PHE A 211 28.73 -1.24 -9.61
CA PHE A 211 28.49 0.06 -10.21
C PHE A 211 27.83 1.03 -9.23
N ARG A 212 28.58 2.04 -8.80
CA ARG A 212 28.11 3.05 -7.81
C ARG A 212 26.79 3.73 -8.18
N HIS A 213 26.53 3.92 -9.47
CA HIS A 213 25.34 4.62 -9.99
C HIS A 213 24.23 3.68 -10.46
N ALA A 214 24.33 2.36 -10.23
CA ALA A 214 23.26 1.45 -10.55
C ALA A 214 21.95 1.83 -9.83
N PRO A 215 20.80 1.73 -10.50
CA PRO A 215 19.50 2.07 -9.91
C PRO A 215 19.23 1.31 -8.60
N ARG A 216 18.56 1.97 -7.67
CA ARG A 216 18.05 1.28 -6.49
C ARG A 216 16.73 0.64 -6.83
N PHE A 217 16.52 -0.57 -6.36
CA PHE A 217 15.26 -1.29 -6.47
C PHE A 217 14.75 -1.58 -5.06
N ALA A 218 13.60 -1.03 -4.71
CA ALA A 218 12.93 -1.19 -3.43
C ALA A 218 13.94 -1.29 -2.24
N PRO A 219 14.72 -0.24 -1.97
CA PRO A 219 15.87 -0.30 -1.05
C PRO A 219 15.49 -0.67 0.39
N ALA A 220 14.25 -0.45 0.81
CA ALA A 220 13.70 -0.89 2.08
C ALA A 220 13.10 -2.32 2.02
N GLY A 221 13.30 -3.03 0.89
CA GLY A 221 12.92 -4.42 0.71
C GLY A 221 11.42 -4.64 0.50
N GLN A 222 11.00 -5.89 0.77
CA GLN A 222 9.60 -6.28 0.69
C GLN A 222 9.02 -6.63 2.06
N SER A 223 7.69 -6.57 2.15
CA SER A 223 6.93 -7.05 3.30
C SER A 223 5.67 -7.79 2.85
N THR A 224 5.12 -8.59 3.75
CA THR A 224 3.84 -9.28 3.56
C THR A 224 2.97 -9.14 4.79
N GLN A 225 1.71 -9.50 4.65
CA GLN A 225 0.75 -9.55 5.74
C GLN A 225 0.04 -10.90 5.69
N VAL A 226 -0.23 -11.44 6.86
CA VAL A 226 -0.99 -12.68 7.07
C VAL A 226 -2.11 -12.41 8.07
N ILE A 227 -3.26 -13.02 7.85
CA ILE A 227 -4.39 -12.98 8.77
C ILE A 227 -4.32 -14.21 9.66
N VAL A 228 -4.19 -13.98 10.97
CA VAL A 228 -4.14 -15.05 11.98
C VAL A 228 -5.56 -15.32 12.50
N GLY A 229 -5.93 -16.60 12.60
CA GLY A 229 -7.22 -17.02 13.16
C GLY A 229 -8.42 -16.92 12.22
N ALA A 230 -8.21 -16.61 10.94
CA ALA A 230 -9.30 -16.65 9.94
C ALA A 230 -9.64 -18.08 9.50
N THR A 231 -8.69 -18.98 9.59
CA THR A 231 -8.76 -20.39 9.24
C THR A 231 -7.96 -21.22 10.23
N SER A 232 -7.91 -22.54 10.04
CA SER A 232 -7.34 -23.50 11.02
C SER A 232 -5.83 -23.70 10.86
N GLU A 233 -5.08 -22.68 10.39
CA GLU A 233 -3.62 -22.78 10.32
C GLU A 233 -3.00 -22.81 11.71
N SER A 234 -1.99 -23.67 11.86
CA SER A 234 -1.13 -23.72 13.03
C SER A 234 0.00 -22.69 12.95
N ASP A 235 0.64 -22.40 14.09
CA ASP A 235 1.84 -21.54 14.13
C ASP A 235 2.95 -22.07 13.21
N LYS A 236 3.04 -23.38 13.01
CA LYS A 236 3.97 -23.99 12.06
C LYS A 236 3.65 -23.59 10.62
N ASP A 237 2.38 -23.60 10.22
CA ASP A 237 1.96 -23.17 8.89
C ASP A 237 2.29 -21.69 8.66
N LEU A 238 2.10 -20.85 9.68
CA LEU A 238 2.45 -19.42 9.64
C LEU A 238 3.97 -19.21 9.54
N SER A 239 4.76 -20.02 10.24
CA SER A 239 6.23 -19.91 10.22
C SER A 239 6.84 -20.28 8.87
N LEU A 240 6.22 -21.19 8.12
CA LEU A 240 6.70 -21.64 6.82
C LEU A 240 6.66 -20.55 5.72
N ILE A 241 5.88 -19.48 5.93
CA ILE A 241 5.84 -18.34 4.99
C ILE A 241 7.15 -17.55 5.02
N HIS A 242 7.88 -17.59 6.13
CA HIS A 242 9.14 -16.86 6.31
C HIS A 242 10.37 -17.64 5.84
N ILE A 243 10.21 -18.90 5.50
CA ILE A 243 11.26 -19.78 5.01
C ILE A 243 11.19 -19.87 3.48
#